data_19a54245b93b4dd6967fa54db0edc327
#
_entry.id   19a54245b93b4dd6967fa54db0edc327
#
_cell.length_a   1.000
_cell.length_b   1.000
_cell.length_c   1.000
_cell.angle_alpha   90.00
_cell.angle_beta   90.00
_cell.angle_gamma   90.00
#
_symmetry.space_group_name_H-M   'P 1'
#
loop_
_entity.id
_entity.type
_entity.pdbx_description
1 polymer ?
#
loop_
_entity_poly.entity_id
_entity_poly.type
_entity_poly.pdbx_seq_one_letter_code
_entity_poly.pdbx_strand_id
1 'polypeptide(L)'
;MPSKTFYNLDKEKREKLVEAAINEFSRVEYEKVSINQIIMHANIARGSFYMYFTDKEDLMKYLLEEHYKKLLKIINDCLDKNKGDLEHSFIDIYDKLECYVKKLKNKQFFDNVFVFMNNNKNSLKPPEMYFMDKIKDKIDYSKYKEDVGIAFNLLLNNLFRFIIISMDENFKDESKDIYLKTIHVICYGIYKEEKDD
;
A
#
# COMPACT_ATOMS: atom_id res chain seq x y z
N MET A 1 0.10 15.99 8.55
CA MET A 1 0.94 15.10 9.39
C MET A 1 0.49 15.23 10.82
N PRO A 2 0.34 14.09 11.54
CA PRO A 2 -0.08 14.12 12.94
C PRO A 2 0.82 14.99 13.81
N SER A 3 0.24 15.61 14.82
CA SER A 3 0.99 16.42 15.79
C SER A 3 1.91 15.56 16.67
N LYS A 4 2.89 16.20 17.33
CA LYS A 4 3.70 15.51 18.36
C LYS A 4 2.82 14.93 19.48
N THR A 5 1.72 15.59 19.80
CA THR A 5 0.77 15.14 20.84
C THR A 5 0.16 13.78 20.48
N PHE A 6 -0.13 13.51 19.20
CA PHE A 6 -0.62 12.20 18.75
C PHE A 6 0.41 11.10 18.97
N TYR A 7 1.67 11.32 18.66
CA TYR A 7 2.74 10.32 18.85
C TYR A 7 3.04 10.06 20.32
N ASN A 8 2.76 11.01 21.20
CA ASN A 8 2.91 10.87 22.65
C ASN A 8 1.69 10.21 23.32
N LEU A 9 0.63 9.88 22.55
CA LEU A 9 -0.48 9.13 23.10
C LEU A 9 -0.05 7.76 23.57
N ASP A 10 -0.70 7.31 24.66
CA ASP A 10 -0.72 5.92 25.04
C ASP A 10 -1.04 5.03 23.84
N LYS A 11 -0.31 3.92 23.73
CA LYS A 11 -0.44 2.98 22.60
C LYS A 11 -1.88 2.53 22.39
N GLU A 12 -2.58 2.16 23.45
CA GLU A 12 -3.97 1.68 23.39
C GLU A 12 -4.91 2.76 22.84
N LYS A 13 -4.77 4.01 23.31
CA LYS A 13 -5.60 5.13 22.84
C LYS A 13 -5.33 5.46 21.38
N ARG A 14 -4.07 5.41 20.96
CA ARG A 14 -3.69 5.63 19.58
C ARG A 14 -4.24 4.53 18.67
N GLU A 15 -4.14 3.27 19.06
CA GLU A 15 -4.69 2.13 18.33
C GLU A 15 -6.20 2.21 18.19
N LYS A 16 -6.92 2.56 19.25
CA LYS A 16 -8.39 2.78 19.22
C LYS A 16 -8.80 3.88 18.24
N LEU A 17 -8.05 5.00 18.22
CA LEU A 17 -8.35 6.10 17.28
C LEU A 17 -8.09 5.67 15.83
N VAL A 18 -6.99 4.97 15.57
CA VAL A 18 -6.65 4.45 14.25
C VAL A 18 -7.68 3.42 13.78
N GLU A 19 -8.08 2.51 14.64
CA GLU A 19 -9.11 1.51 14.35
C GLU A 19 -10.47 2.16 14.04
N ALA A 20 -10.91 3.11 14.87
CA ALA A 20 -12.12 3.87 14.62
C ALA A 20 -12.08 4.62 13.28
N ALA A 21 -10.93 5.19 12.93
CA ALA A 21 -10.73 5.85 11.64
C ALA A 21 -10.82 4.85 10.47
N ILE A 22 -10.09 3.75 10.52
CA ILE A 22 -10.17 2.70 9.49
C ILE A 22 -11.60 2.20 9.33
N ASN A 23 -12.33 1.94 10.41
CA ASN A 23 -13.71 1.49 10.36
C ASN A 23 -14.63 2.51 9.69
N GLU A 24 -14.49 3.80 10.00
CA GLU A 24 -15.30 4.84 9.36
C GLU A 24 -14.97 5.02 7.87
N PHE A 25 -13.69 5.06 7.49
CA PHE A 25 -13.26 5.09 6.09
C PHE A 25 -13.63 3.82 5.32
N SER A 26 -13.95 2.77 6.02
CA SER A 26 -14.38 1.50 5.47
C SER A 26 -15.88 1.38 5.31
N ARG A 27 -16.63 2.21 6.04
CA ARG A 27 -18.08 2.16 6.09
C ARG A 27 -18.76 2.98 5.00
N VAL A 28 -18.18 4.11 4.61
CA VAL A 28 -18.78 5.08 3.68
C VAL A 28 -17.76 5.62 2.70
N GLU A 29 -18.26 6.20 1.60
CA GLU A 29 -17.46 6.94 0.61
C GLU A 29 -16.70 8.10 1.28
N TYR A 30 -15.55 8.47 0.71
CA TYR A 30 -14.63 9.45 1.27
C TYR A 30 -15.29 10.77 1.67
N GLU A 31 -16.18 11.30 0.83
CA GLU A 31 -16.88 12.56 1.08
C GLU A 31 -17.79 12.50 2.30
N LYS A 32 -18.39 11.33 2.55
CA LYS A 32 -19.33 11.07 3.65
C LYS A 32 -18.66 10.70 4.98
N VAL A 33 -17.34 10.51 4.98
CA VAL A 33 -16.57 10.21 6.21
C VAL A 33 -16.76 11.32 7.23
N SER A 34 -17.12 10.93 8.44
CA SER A 34 -17.46 11.84 9.54
C SER A 34 -16.47 11.76 10.69
N ILE A 35 -15.76 12.86 10.94
CA ILE A 35 -14.89 13.00 12.12
C ILE A 35 -15.66 12.75 13.42
N ASN A 36 -16.93 13.16 13.49
CA ASN A 36 -17.75 12.95 14.69
C ASN A 36 -17.98 11.44 14.97
N GLN A 37 -18.17 10.61 13.93
CA GLN A 37 -18.27 9.16 14.09
C GLN A 37 -16.96 8.56 14.59
N ILE A 38 -15.83 9.01 14.03
CA ILE A 38 -14.50 8.57 14.48
C ILE A 38 -14.30 8.91 15.96
N ILE A 39 -14.58 10.14 16.36
CA ILE A 39 -14.45 10.62 17.74
C ILE A 39 -15.29 9.77 18.70
N MET A 40 -16.55 9.49 18.31
CA MET A 40 -17.49 8.71 19.10
C MET A 40 -16.97 7.27 19.30
N HIS A 41 -16.56 6.60 18.23
CA HIS A 41 -16.07 5.22 18.29
C HIS A 41 -14.70 5.09 18.99
N ALA A 42 -13.84 6.11 18.84
CA ALA A 42 -12.55 6.16 19.55
C ALA A 42 -12.70 6.54 21.04
N ASN A 43 -13.90 6.97 21.45
CA ASN A 43 -14.18 7.47 22.80
C ASN A 43 -13.22 8.59 23.24
N ILE A 44 -13.05 9.60 22.39
CA ILE A 44 -12.22 10.79 22.67
C ILE A 44 -13.05 12.07 22.63
N ALA A 45 -12.59 13.13 23.30
CA ALA A 45 -13.19 14.42 23.18
C ALA A 45 -12.93 15.04 21.79
N ARG A 46 -13.89 15.83 21.26
CA ARG A 46 -13.74 16.49 19.94
C ARG A 46 -12.48 17.36 19.88
N GLY A 47 -12.18 18.12 20.91
CA GLY A 47 -10.97 18.95 20.99
C GLY A 47 -9.69 18.12 20.92
N SER A 48 -9.71 16.90 21.46
CA SER A 48 -8.55 15.99 21.38
C SER A 48 -8.24 15.58 19.93
N PHE A 49 -9.26 15.32 19.12
CA PHE A 49 -9.06 15.00 17.70
C PHE A 49 -8.27 16.12 16.99
N TYR A 50 -8.70 17.35 17.15
CA TYR A 50 -8.05 18.51 16.50
C TYR A 50 -6.68 18.88 17.10
N MET A 51 -6.35 18.34 18.29
CA MET A 51 -4.98 18.36 18.79
C MET A 51 -4.06 17.34 18.07
N TYR A 52 -4.63 16.32 17.42
CA TYR A 52 -3.88 15.25 16.75
C TYR A 52 -3.82 15.47 15.24
N PHE A 53 -4.96 15.80 14.61
CA PHE A 53 -5.12 15.94 13.16
C PHE A 53 -5.88 17.22 12.83
N THR A 54 -5.49 17.91 11.76
CA THR A 54 -6.16 19.16 11.33
C THR A 54 -7.56 18.86 10.77
N ASP A 55 -7.70 17.77 10.04
CA ASP A 55 -8.91 17.37 9.32
C ASP A 55 -8.88 15.89 8.95
N LYS A 56 -9.89 15.42 8.20
CA LYS A 56 -9.95 14.03 7.72
C LYS A 56 -8.90 13.71 6.66
N GLU A 57 -8.42 14.70 5.93
CA GLU A 57 -7.38 14.53 4.92
C GLU A 57 -6.03 14.23 5.58
N ASP A 58 -5.70 14.99 6.64
CA ASP A 58 -4.49 14.77 7.44
C ASP A 58 -4.49 13.37 8.09
N LEU A 59 -5.66 12.94 8.58
CA LEU A 59 -5.83 11.59 9.11
C LEU A 59 -5.67 10.52 8.02
N MET A 60 -6.29 10.68 6.84
CA MET A 60 -6.15 9.73 5.73
C MET A 60 -4.69 9.64 5.26
N LYS A 61 -3.99 10.77 5.18
CA LYS A 61 -2.56 10.81 4.84
C LYS A 61 -1.72 10.00 5.82
N TYR A 62 -2.00 10.14 7.11
CA TYR A 62 -1.35 9.31 8.13
C TYR A 62 -1.64 7.82 7.95
N LEU A 63 -2.91 7.44 7.71
CA LEU A 63 -3.28 6.04 7.47
C LEU A 63 -2.57 5.47 6.23
N LEU A 64 -2.49 6.24 5.16
CA LEU A 64 -1.78 5.86 3.94
C LEU A 64 -0.27 5.63 4.21
N GLU A 65 0.36 6.53 4.95
CA GLU A 65 1.78 6.38 5.32
C GLU A 65 2.04 5.12 6.16
N GLU A 66 1.14 4.79 7.10
CA GLU A 66 1.24 3.55 7.87
C GLU A 66 1.07 2.29 7.01
N HIS A 67 0.18 2.33 6.01
CA HIS A 67 0.04 1.25 5.03
C HIS A 67 1.29 1.12 4.14
N TYR A 68 1.87 2.24 3.71
CA TYR A 68 3.14 2.22 2.97
C TYR A 68 4.30 1.61 3.77
N LYS A 69 4.40 1.91 5.07
CA LYS A 69 5.42 1.29 5.94
C LYS A 69 5.25 -0.23 6.03
N LYS A 70 4.01 -0.71 6.16
CA LYS A 70 3.72 -2.15 6.18
C LYS A 70 4.06 -2.81 4.84
N LEU A 71 3.66 -2.19 3.74
CA LEU A 71 3.98 -2.69 2.39
C LEU A 71 5.48 -2.68 2.14
N LEU A 72 6.19 -1.62 2.53
CA LEU A 72 7.65 -1.54 2.43
C LEU A 72 8.32 -2.69 3.16
N LYS A 73 7.83 -3.06 4.35
CA LYS A 73 8.34 -4.21 5.09
C LYS A 73 8.13 -5.50 4.29
N ILE A 74 6.94 -5.72 3.74
CA ILE A 74 6.64 -6.90 2.91
C ILE A 74 7.58 -6.97 1.69
N ILE A 75 7.76 -5.84 1.00
CA ILE A 75 8.64 -5.73 -0.17
C ILE A 75 10.09 -6.08 0.23
N ASN A 76 10.59 -5.48 1.30
CA ASN A 76 11.95 -5.75 1.77
C ASN A 76 12.17 -7.23 2.14
N ASP A 77 11.22 -7.82 2.89
CA ASP A 77 11.30 -9.22 3.31
C ASP A 77 11.30 -10.17 2.09
N CYS A 78 10.57 -9.82 1.02
CA CYS A 78 10.51 -10.63 -0.20
C CYS A 78 11.78 -10.45 -1.06
N LEU A 79 12.30 -9.22 -1.19
CA LEU A 79 13.55 -8.97 -1.89
C LEU A 79 14.73 -9.68 -1.20
N ASP A 80 14.81 -9.61 0.12
CA ASP A 80 15.86 -10.31 0.88
C ASP A 80 15.76 -11.84 0.69
N LYS A 81 14.55 -12.42 0.77
CA LYS A 81 14.30 -13.84 0.54
C LYS A 81 14.74 -14.29 -0.86
N ASN A 82 14.43 -13.48 -1.87
CA ASN A 82 14.66 -13.81 -3.28
C ASN A 82 15.96 -13.20 -3.84
N LYS A 83 16.86 -12.72 -2.95
CA LYS A 83 18.18 -12.19 -3.33
C LYS A 83 18.11 -11.08 -4.39
N GLY A 84 17.12 -10.20 -4.27
CA GLY A 84 16.92 -9.05 -5.16
C GLY A 84 16.29 -9.37 -6.51
N ASP A 85 15.82 -10.60 -6.73
CA ASP A 85 15.09 -10.97 -7.94
C ASP A 85 13.67 -10.40 -7.93
N LEU A 86 13.33 -9.60 -8.93
CA LEU A 86 12.04 -8.90 -8.98
C LEU A 86 10.87 -9.85 -9.26
N GLU A 87 11.02 -10.79 -10.20
CA GLU A 87 9.93 -11.69 -10.57
C GLU A 87 9.44 -12.49 -9.37
N HIS A 88 10.35 -13.25 -8.75
CA HIS A 88 10.03 -14.07 -7.58
C HIS A 88 9.59 -13.20 -6.37
N SER A 89 10.18 -12.02 -6.21
CA SER A 89 9.80 -11.11 -5.13
C SER A 89 8.38 -10.60 -5.30
N PHE A 90 7.95 -10.19 -6.51
CA PHE A 90 6.60 -9.70 -6.75
C PHE A 90 5.54 -10.79 -6.69
N ILE A 91 5.88 -12.06 -7.01
CA ILE A 91 5.01 -13.21 -6.75
C ILE A 91 4.77 -13.36 -5.23
N ASP A 92 5.84 -13.39 -4.44
CA ASP A 92 5.73 -13.50 -2.98
C ASP A 92 5.01 -12.30 -2.33
N ILE A 93 5.25 -11.08 -2.85
CA ILE A 93 4.58 -9.85 -2.39
C ILE A 93 3.07 -9.95 -2.63
N TYR A 94 2.65 -10.42 -3.80
CA TYR A 94 1.24 -10.60 -4.12
C TYR A 94 0.56 -11.53 -3.10
N ASP A 95 1.11 -12.69 -2.83
CA ASP A 95 0.54 -13.68 -1.91
C ASP A 95 0.42 -13.13 -0.49
N LYS A 96 1.45 -12.44 0.00
CA LYS A 96 1.43 -11.81 1.33
C LYS A 96 0.43 -10.66 1.40
N LEU A 97 0.35 -9.85 0.34
CA LEU A 97 -0.53 -8.70 0.29
C LEU A 97 -1.99 -9.12 0.14
N GLU A 98 -2.28 -10.13 -0.68
CA GLU A 98 -3.61 -10.72 -0.80
C GLU A 98 -4.11 -11.22 0.58
N CYS A 99 -3.26 -11.94 1.31
CA CYS A 99 -3.58 -12.40 2.66
C CYS A 99 -3.83 -11.22 3.62
N TYR A 100 -3.05 -10.14 3.52
CA TYR A 100 -3.21 -8.95 4.34
C TYR A 100 -4.53 -8.24 4.04
N VAL A 101 -4.85 -8.03 2.77
CA VAL A 101 -6.06 -7.33 2.32
C VAL A 101 -7.33 -8.12 2.67
N LYS A 102 -7.30 -9.45 2.52
CA LYS A 102 -8.42 -10.32 2.93
C LYS A 102 -8.74 -10.21 4.42
N LYS A 103 -7.73 -10.05 5.27
CA LYS A 103 -7.93 -9.85 6.72
C LYS A 103 -8.61 -8.50 7.01
N LEU A 104 -8.35 -7.49 6.21
CA LEU A 104 -8.97 -6.16 6.37
C LEU A 104 -10.45 -6.15 5.97
N LYS A 105 -10.92 -7.10 5.13
CA LYS A 105 -12.30 -7.24 4.61
C LYS A 105 -12.91 -5.93 4.07
N ASN A 106 -12.12 -5.05 3.43
CA ASN A 106 -12.54 -3.68 3.34
C ASN A 106 -12.20 -3.00 2.01
N LYS A 107 -12.94 -3.39 0.95
CA LYS A 107 -12.83 -2.78 -0.38
C LYS A 107 -13.03 -1.25 -0.31
N GLN A 108 -14.04 -0.78 0.45
CA GLN A 108 -14.35 0.66 0.54
C GLN A 108 -13.19 1.49 1.09
N PHE A 109 -12.39 0.94 2.01
CA PHE A 109 -11.19 1.64 2.50
C PHE A 109 -10.20 1.89 1.36
N PHE A 110 -9.95 0.90 0.51
CA PHE A 110 -9.02 1.04 -0.62
C PHE A 110 -9.58 1.95 -1.72
N ASP A 111 -10.89 1.90 -1.98
CA ASP A 111 -11.55 2.85 -2.89
C ASP A 111 -11.36 4.29 -2.38
N ASN A 112 -11.52 4.51 -1.07
CA ASN A 112 -11.30 5.83 -0.45
C ASN A 112 -9.83 6.26 -0.48
N VAL A 113 -8.88 5.34 -0.32
CA VAL A 113 -7.45 5.63 -0.51
C VAL A 113 -7.19 6.07 -1.95
N PHE A 114 -7.77 5.38 -2.93
CA PHE A 114 -7.61 5.72 -4.34
C PHE A 114 -8.19 7.11 -4.68
N VAL A 115 -9.40 7.41 -4.19
CA VAL A 115 -10.02 8.75 -4.32
C VAL A 115 -9.12 9.82 -3.70
N PHE A 116 -8.63 9.58 -2.48
CA PHE A 116 -7.73 10.50 -1.79
C PHE A 116 -6.43 10.74 -2.57
N MET A 117 -5.80 9.70 -3.09
CA MET A 117 -4.56 9.82 -3.87
C MET A 117 -4.78 10.62 -5.16
N ASN A 118 -5.88 10.38 -5.88
CA ASN A 118 -6.22 11.11 -7.10
C ASN A 118 -6.45 12.61 -6.83
N ASN A 119 -7.14 12.93 -5.73
CA ASN A 119 -7.41 14.32 -5.35
C ASN A 119 -6.14 15.04 -4.88
N ASN A 120 -5.15 14.31 -4.38
CA ASN A 120 -3.92 14.84 -3.80
C ASN A 120 -2.66 14.53 -4.63
N LYS A 121 -2.78 14.12 -5.88
CA LYS A 121 -1.66 13.70 -6.75
C LYS A 121 -0.50 14.70 -6.86
N ASN A 122 -0.77 15.99 -6.72
CA ASN A 122 0.25 17.05 -6.79
C ASN A 122 1.01 17.28 -5.47
N SER A 123 0.48 16.76 -4.35
CA SER A 123 1.04 16.95 -3.00
C SER A 123 1.60 15.67 -2.39
N LEU A 124 1.24 14.52 -2.95
CA LEU A 124 1.74 13.21 -2.52
C LEU A 124 2.88 12.76 -3.45
N LYS A 125 3.93 12.17 -2.88
CA LYS A 125 4.90 11.44 -3.70
C LYS A 125 4.21 10.23 -4.32
N PRO A 126 4.39 9.98 -5.63
CA PRO A 126 3.92 8.74 -6.23
C PRO A 126 4.44 7.52 -5.47
N PRO A 127 3.63 6.46 -5.29
CA PRO A 127 4.03 5.27 -4.56
C PRO A 127 5.35 4.66 -5.04
N GLU A 128 5.56 4.61 -6.34
CA GLU A 128 6.77 4.10 -6.98
C GLU A 128 8.03 4.84 -6.52
N MET A 129 7.99 6.17 -6.46
CA MET A 129 9.12 6.96 -5.96
C MET A 129 9.35 6.73 -4.47
N TYR A 130 8.27 6.58 -3.69
CA TYR A 130 8.39 6.31 -2.26
C TYR A 130 9.10 4.98 -1.99
N PHE A 131 8.75 3.92 -2.73
CA PHE A 131 9.32 2.60 -2.52
C PHE A 131 10.72 2.49 -3.14
N MET A 132 10.92 2.94 -4.36
CA MET A 132 12.18 2.78 -5.07
C MET A 132 13.36 3.40 -4.32
N ASP A 133 13.21 4.60 -3.76
CA ASP A 133 14.24 5.24 -2.91
C ASP A 133 14.70 4.38 -1.73
N LYS A 134 13.86 3.44 -1.27
CA LYS A 134 14.09 2.66 -0.06
C LYS A 134 14.52 1.22 -0.32
N ILE A 135 14.39 0.74 -1.54
CA ILE A 135 14.65 -0.67 -1.89
C ILE A 135 15.74 -0.85 -2.95
N LYS A 136 16.15 0.22 -3.63
CA LYS A 136 17.09 0.15 -4.75
C LYS A 136 18.35 -0.66 -4.43
N ASP A 137 18.89 -0.53 -3.21
CA ASP A 137 20.11 -1.24 -2.79
C ASP A 137 19.89 -2.75 -2.57
N LYS A 138 18.64 -3.22 -2.60
CA LYS A 138 18.25 -4.63 -2.43
C LYS A 138 17.99 -5.36 -3.74
N ILE A 139 17.93 -4.64 -4.85
CA ILE A 139 17.68 -5.22 -6.17
C ILE A 139 19.00 -5.74 -6.74
N ASP A 140 18.99 -6.95 -7.27
CA ASP A 140 20.13 -7.52 -7.98
C ASP A 140 20.17 -7.02 -9.44
N TYR A 141 20.76 -5.85 -9.64
CA TYR A 141 20.88 -5.23 -10.97
C TYR A 141 21.70 -6.06 -11.96
N SER A 142 22.48 -7.04 -11.49
CA SER A 142 23.28 -7.88 -12.37
C SER A 142 22.43 -8.73 -13.33
N LYS A 143 21.17 -8.99 -12.95
CA LYS A 143 20.21 -9.80 -13.71
C LYS A 143 19.51 -9.03 -14.84
N TYR A 144 19.56 -7.69 -14.84
CA TYR A 144 18.72 -6.88 -15.71
C TYR A 144 19.55 -6.06 -16.70
N LYS A 145 19.05 -5.93 -17.94
CA LYS A 145 19.69 -5.17 -19.03
C LYS A 145 19.13 -3.76 -19.20
N GLU A 146 17.90 -3.54 -18.74
CA GLU A 146 17.13 -2.33 -18.97
C GLU A 146 16.88 -1.55 -17.67
N ASP A 147 16.19 -0.41 -17.76
CA ASP A 147 15.85 0.42 -16.62
C ASP A 147 14.89 -0.31 -15.65
N VAL A 148 15.48 -0.83 -14.59
CA VAL A 148 14.80 -1.54 -13.50
C VAL A 148 13.75 -0.64 -12.83
N GLY A 149 13.93 0.68 -12.85
CA GLY A 149 12.96 1.63 -12.29
C GLY A 149 11.64 1.60 -13.05
N ILE A 150 11.68 1.53 -14.38
CA ILE A 150 10.47 1.39 -15.20
C ILE A 150 9.77 0.06 -14.92
N ALA A 151 10.52 -1.04 -14.89
CA ALA A 151 9.96 -2.35 -14.61
C ALA A 151 9.33 -2.42 -13.21
N PHE A 152 10.01 -1.88 -12.20
CA PHE A 152 9.48 -1.82 -10.83
C PHE A 152 8.17 -1.02 -10.77
N ASN A 153 8.08 0.11 -11.46
CA ASN A 153 6.85 0.90 -11.55
C ASN A 153 5.70 0.10 -12.18
N LEU A 154 5.97 -0.59 -13.29
CA LEU A 154 4.97 -1.43 -13.94
C LEU A 154 4.51 -2.57 -13.02
N LEU A 155 5.44 -3.24 -12.35
CA LEU A 155 5.16 -4.31 -11.40
C LEU A 155 4.33 -3.80 -10.22
N LEU A 156 4.69 -2.66 -9.63
CA LEU A 156 3.97 -2.08 -8.50
C LEU A 156 2.54 -1.64 -8.86
N ASN A 157 2.37 -0.98 -10.01
CA ASN A 157 1.05 -0.57 -10.48
C ASN A 157 0.15 -1.78 -10.77
N ASN A 158 0.69 -2.82 -11.41
CA ASN A 158 -0.04 -4.06 -11.65
C ASN A 158 -0.38 -4.77 -10.33
N LEU A 159 0.55 -4.82 -9.37
CA LEU A 159 0.30 -5.39 -8.05
C LEU A 159 -0.93 -4.75 -7.39
N PHE A 160 -0.98 -3.43 -7.30
CA PHE A 160 -2.12 -2.73 -6.70
C PHE A 160 -3.42 -2.99 -7.44
N ARG A 161 -3.39 -2.93 -8.79
CA ARG A 161 -4.57 -3.22 -9.61
C ARG A 161 -5.12 -4.61 -9.35
N PHE A 162 -4.27 -5.64 -9.39
CA PHE A 162 -4.72 -7.02 -9.24
C PHE A 162 -5.11 -7.38 -7.81
N ILE A 163 -4.49 -6.76 -6.80
CA ILE A 163 -4.93 -6.90 -5.41
C ILE A 163 -6.35 -6.35 -5.23
N ILE A 164 -6.69 -5.21 -5.81
CA ILE A 164 -8.05 -4.65 -5.75
C ILE A 164 -9.05 -5.57 -6.47
N ILE A 165 -8.69 -6.11 -7.64
CA ILE A 165 -9.55 -7.04 -8.38
C ILE A 165 -9.75 -8.34 -7.59
N SER A 166 -8.71 -8.86 -6.92
CA SER A 166 -8.79 -10.08 -6.11
C SER A 166 -9.68 -9.96 -4.86
N MET A 167 -10.10 -8.75 -4.50
CA MET A 167 -11.11 -8.54 -3.44
C MET A 167 -12.53 -8.89 -3.88
N ASP A 168 -12.77 -9.01 -5.20
CA ASP A 168 -14.00 -9.53 -5.75
C ASP A 168 -13.85 -11.05 -5.95
N GLU A 169 -14.65 -11.82 -5.21
CA GLU A 169 -14.56 -13.29 -5.23
C GLU A 169 -14.85 -13.89 -6.61
N ASN A 170 -15.60 -13.19 -7.47
CA ASN A 170 -15.91 -13.66 -8.82
C ASN A 170 -14.69 -13.62 -9.76
N PHE A 171 -13.69 -12.79 -9.49
CA PHE A 171 -12.52 -12.58 -10.36
C PHE A 171 -11.19 -12.99 -9.75
N LYS A 172 -11.22 -13.55 -8.53
CA LYS A 172 -10.02 -13.80 -7.74
C LYS A 172 -9.02 -14.74 -8.41
N ASP A 173 -9.47 -15.91 -8.84
CA ASP A 173 -8.57 -16.93 -9.39
C ASP A 173 -8.04 -16.53 -10.77
N GLU A 174 -8.91 -15.95 -11.61
CA GLU A 174 -8.52 -15.41 -12.91
C GLU A 174 -7.55 -14.23 -12.76
N SER A 175 -7.78 -13.34 -11.78
CA SER A 175 -6.90 -12.20 -11.55
C SER A 175 -5.48 -12.60 -11.17
N LYS A 176 -5.33 -13.64 -10.36
CA LYS A 176 -4.00 -14.14 -9.96
C LYS A 176 -3.24 -14.74 -11.16
N ASP A 177 -3.89 -15.54 -11.98
CA ASP A 177 -3.26 -16.13 -13.18
C ASP A 177 -2.79 -15.04 -14.16
N ILE A 178 -3.63 -14.05 -14.43
CA ILE A 178 -3.26 -12.91 -15.29
C ILE A 178 -2.12 -12.10 -14.65
N TYR A 179 -2.15 -11.89 -13.34
CA TYR A 179 -1.07 -11.19 -12.64
C TYR A 179 0.26 -11.89 -12.81
N LEU A 180 0.34 -13.22 -12.59
CA LEU A 180 1.55 -14.00 -12.73
C LEU A 180 2.11 -13.93 -14.15
N LYS A 181 1.25 -14.07 -15.16
CA LYS A 181 1.63 -13.90 -16.57
C LYS A 181 2.15 -12.49 -16.87
N THR A 182 1.53 -11.47 -16.28
CA THR A 182 1.95 -10.07 -16.47
C THR A 182 3.32 -9.82 -15.86
N ILE A 183 3.58 -10.32 -14.65
CA ILE A 183 4.92 -10.23 -14.03
C ILE A 183 5.98 -10.86 -14.95
N HIS A 184 5.72 -12.08 -15.40
CA HIS A 184 6.66 -12.80 -16.27
C HIS A 184 6.99 -11.99 -17.53
N VAL A 185 5.97 -11.45 -18.21
CA VAL A 185 6.18 -10.63 -19.41
C VAL A 185 7.02 -9.37 -19.11
N ILE A 186 6.73 -8.67 -18.00
CA ILE A 186 7.49 -7.48 -17.61
C ILE A 186 8.95 -7.85 -17.30
N CYS A 187 9.17 -8.89 -16.50
CA CYS A 187 10.50 -9.29 -16.09
C CYS A 187 11.31 -9.89 -17.25
N TYR A 188 10.70 -10.74 -18.09
CA TYR A 188 11.35 -11.30 -19.27
C TYR A 188 11.86 -10.21 -20.21
N GLY A 189 11.13 -9.12 -20.40
CA GLY A 189 11.55 -7.98 -21.20
C GLY A 189 12.80 -7.27 -20.68
N ILE A 190 13.14 -7.40 -19.39
CA ILE A 190 14.30 -6.73 -18.76
C ILE A 190 15.45 -7.67 -18.38
N TYR A 191 15.27 -9.01 -18.44
CA TYR A 191 16.37 -9.94 -18.18
C TYR A 191 17.47 -9.84 -19.26
N LYS A 192 18.70 -10.01 -18.86
CA LYS A 192 19.80 -10.22 -19.80
C LYS A 192 19.60 -11.56 -20.48
N GLU A 193 19.85 -11.59 -21.79
CA GLU A 193 19.94 -12.87 -22.52
C GLU A 193 21.10 -13.68 -21.93
N GLU A 194 20.84 -14.95 -21.60
CA GLU A 194 21.93 -15.87 -21.33
C GLU A 194 22.75 -15.97 -22.62
N LYS A 195 24.03 -15.66 -22.56
CA LYS A 195 24.91 -15.97 -23.67
C LYS A 195 25.01 -17.50 -23.72
N ASP A 196 24.46 -18.09 -24.77
CA ASP A 196 24.80 -19.46 -25.14
C ASP A 196 26.31 -19.53 -25.38
N ASP A 197 27.06 -20.12 -24.42
CA ASP A 197 28.48 -20.45 -24.56
C ASP A 197 28.65 -21.76 -25.35
#